data_d283c0bb92ae4778e5979a3a0d7546eb
#
_entry.id   d283c0bb92ae4778e5979a3a0d7546eb
#
_cell.length_a   1.000
_cell.length_b   1.000
_cell.length_c   1.000
_cell.angle_alpha   90.00
_cell.angle_beta   90.00
_cell.angle_gamma   90.00
#
_symmetry.space_group_name_H-M   'P 1'
#
loop_
_entity.id
_entity.type
_entity.pdbx_description
1 polymer ?
#
loop_
_entity_poly.entity_id
_entity_poly.type
_entity_poly.pdbx_seq_one_letter_code
_entity_poly.pdbx_strand_id
1 'polypeptide(L)'
;MRMKQLLLIITLVFNFVYSFGQQLAPVSKTVGKLNITVDPRMELLSAVQVISDYPTINRKVPYSGDLMQFFGRYSTHEACKLTSQLATNYNFAYDAPEDFILRLSQVPELKAVHPFSDRMIERANGKSNLEKYSDALHHFALESNFTEFWNNKKPYYQKMVEYTANDLSDFDPVGKLERYYNESKNSYTVTLSPAFAGGYGLRVPTPNDGLDIYGCLNVSEMKGGIPYLNKLGLSHFVWHEFSHSFINPLTDKYKARVEASSKLFAPLEAEMSYKQWWNCVNEHIIRAIYVRLISIYENEDAAKMQLDDEKSFHFAYIEPLVEKLKKFEKERNIKNITFSEFYPKLLDVFDSLSHSNNEYLLNPPFSGPIRNVLNSRKIAIIYPTNGSDTTVLRSLFNYTSNIHKVKNEVSILCADSVALKMDLSDYSIMAYGTIESNLFLNKYKEAFPFKISGNTILTDKKLEGSKLRIIACLPNPTNNKKGMMVNT
;
A
#
# COMPACT_ATOMS: atom_id res chain seq x y z
N MET A 1 2.28 68.72 -14.68
CA MET A 1 1.23 67.76 -14.31
C MET A 1 1.18 66.49 -15.21
N ARG A 2 1.46 66.56 -16.53
CA ARG A 2 1.41 65.42 -17.43
C ARG A 2 2.51 64.33 -17.22
N MET A 3 3.71 64.74 -16.81
CA MET A 3 4.84 63.80 -16.63
C MET A 3 4.73 62.91 -15.37
N LYS A 4 4.12 63.40 -14.26
CA LYS A 4 3.87 62.63 -13.05
C LYS A 4 2.72 61.60 -13.22
N GLN A 5 1.71 61.89 -14.05
CA GLN A 5 0.64 60.98 -14.37
C GLN A 5 1.11 59.82 -15.30
N LEU A 6 2.04 60.11 -16.20
CA LEU A 6 2.62 59.11 -17.08
C LEU A 6 3.51 58.13 -16.32
N LEU A 7 4.26 58.59 -15.33
CA LEU A 7 5.10 57.75 -14.45
C LEU A 7 4.23 56.83 -13.58
N LEU A 8 3.10 57.32 -13.09
CA LEU A 8 2.16 56.52 -12.26
C LEU A 8 1.48 55.41 -13.05
N ILE A 9 1.13 55.66 -14.32
CA ILE A 9 0.54 54.65 -15.22
C ILE A 9 1.57 53.62 -15.59
N ILE A 10 2.82 53.97 -15.85
CA ILE A 10 3.91 53.01 -16.18
C ILE A 10 4.22 52.16 -14.94
N THR A 11 4.21 52.70 -13.72
CA THR A 11 4.41 51.94 -12.45
C THR A 11 3.26 50.97 -12.19
N LEU A 12 2.02 51.36 -12.47
CA LEU A 12 0.84 50.49 -12.36
C LEU A 12 0.84 49.36 -13.41
N VAL A 13 1.21 49.63 -14.67
CA VAL A 13 1.32 48.64 -15.73
C VAL A 13 2.48 47.69 -15.45
N PHE A 14 3.63 48.16 -14.93
CA PHE A 14 4.73 47.25 -14.55
C PHE A 14 4.41 46.37 -13.35
N ASN A 15 3.59 46.79 -12.39
CA ASN A 15 3.14 45.93 -11.31
C ASN A 15 2.06 44.91 -11.76
N PHE A 16 1.35 45.17 -12.85
CA PHE A 16 0.38 44.22 -13.41
C PHE A 16 1.03 43.16 -14.32
N VAL A 17 2.20 43.45 -14.91
CA VAL A 17 2.94 42.51 -15.78
C VAL A 17 3.81 41.53 -14.96
N TYR A 18 4.15 41.82 -13.69
CA TYR A 18 4.92 40.91 -12.83
C TYR A 18 4.08 39.99 -11.96
N SER A 19 2.76 39.95 -12.13
CA SER A 19 1.88 38.98 -11.48
C SER A 19 1.65 37.71 -12.32
N PHE A 20 2.58 37.34 -13.22
CA PHE A 20 2.65 36.00 -13.76
C PHE A 20 3.14 35.08 -12.65
N GLY A 21 2.28 34.19 -12.21
CA GLY A 21 2.33 33.43 -11.00
C GLY A 21 3.70 32.83 -10.70
N GLN A 22 4.29 33.25 -9.59
CA GLN A 22 5.45 32.55 -9.05
C GLN A 22 5.08 31.09 -8.85
N GLN A 23 5.81 30.16 -9.48
CA GLN A 23 5.60 28.72 -9.30
C GLN A 23 5.69 28.36 -7.82
N LEU A 24 4.75 27.54 -7.37
CA LEU A 24 4.72 27.09 -5.97
C LEU A 24 5.83 26.05 -5.75
N ALA A 25 6.67 26.30 -4.76
CA ALA A 25 7.73 25.37 -4.38
C ALA A 25 7.19 24.28 -3.42
N PRO A 26 7.59 23.01 -3.60
CA PRO A 26 7.31 21.95 -2.63
C PRO A 26 7.87 22.27 -1.25
N VAL A 27 7.21 21.77 -0.21
CA VAL A 27 7.76 21.73 1.15
C VAL A 27 8.53 20.43 1.29
N SER A 28 9.85 20.49 1.55
CA SER A 28 10.69 19.31 1.55
C SER A 28 11.77 19.32 2.62
N LYS A 29 12.23 18.11 3.00
CA LYS A 29 13.39 17.84 3.84
C LYS A 29 14.07 16.56 3.38
N THR A 30 15.40 16.58 3.23
CA THR A 30 16.18 15.45 2.79
C THR A 30 16.78 14.71 3.99
N VAL A 31 16.69 13.39 4.00
CA VAL A 31 17.34 12.49 4.95
C VAL A 31 18.13 11.45 4.17
N GLY A 32 19.45 11.47 4.27
CA GLY A 32 20.33 10.68 3.42
C GLY A 32 20.10 11.02 1.94
N LYS A 33 19.73 10.02 1.14
CA LYS A 33 19.37 10.19 -0.28
C LYS A 33 17.86 10.39 -0.53
N LEU A 34 17.04 10.28 0.50
CA LEU A 34 15.58 10.39 0.38
C LEU A 34 15.14 11.83 0.57
N ASN A 35 14.47 12.39 -0.42
CA ASN A 35 13.75 13.65 -0.32
C ASN A 35 12.30 13.38 0.13
N ILE A 36 11.91 13.91 1.28
CA ILE A 36 10.55 13.82 1.83
C ILE A 36 9.85 15.13 1.54
N THR A 37 8.71 15.09 0.86
CA THR A 37 8.06 16.31 0.36
C THR A 37 6.54 16.27 0.51
N VAL A 38 5.95 17.45 0.57
CA VAL A 38 4.57 17.71 0.14
C VAL A 38 4.66 18.57 -1.12
N ASP A 39 4.10 18.07 -2.22
CA ASP A 39 4.21 18.69 -3.54
C ASP A 39 2.90 19.44 -3.87
N PRO A 40 2.94 20.72 -4.24
CA PRO A 40 1.74 21.50 -4.57
C PRO A 40 0.95 20.89 -5.74
N ARG A 41 1.60 20.19 -6.67
CA ARG A 41 0.91 19.47 -7.76
C ARG A 41 0.03 18.34 -7.22
N MET A 42 0.55 17.55 -6.26
CA MET A 42 -0.19 16.46 -5.62
C MET A 42 -1.34 16.97 -4.77
N GLU A 43 -1.14 18.09 -4.06
CA GLU A 43 -2.20 18.68 -3.24
C GLU A 43 -3.30 19.32 -4.10
N LEU A 44 -2.96 19.91 -5.25
CA LEU A 44 -3.93 20.36 -6.25
C LEU A 44 -4.76 19.20 -6.79
N LEU A 45 -4.09 18.11 -7.17
CA LEU A 45 -4.75 16.89 -7.63
C LEU A 45 -5.69 16.32 -6.54
N SER A 46 -5.20 16.24 -5.30
CA SER A 46 -6.01 15.81 -4.15
C SER A 46 -7.24 16.69 -3.93
N ALA A 47 -7.11 18.02 -4.07
CA ALA A 47 -8.24 18.93 -3.95
C ALA A 47 -9.32 18.62 -5.00
N VAL A 48 -8.94 18.49 -6.27
CA VAL A 48 -9.86 18.15 -7.36
C VAL A 48 -10.48 16.76 -7.17
N GLN A 49 -9.70 15.76 -6.76
CA GLN A 49 -10.19 14.41 -6.49
C GLN A 49 -11.18 14.36 -5.32
N VAL A 50 -10.96 15.14 -4.26
CA VAL A 50 -11.86 15.20 -3.08
C VAL A 50 -13.21 15.79 -3.44
N ILE A 51 -13.26 16.87 -4.25
CA ILE A 51 -14.49 17.57 -4.61
C ILE A 51 -15.19 17.01 -5.86
N SER A 52 -14.61 16.00 -6.51
CA SER A 52 -15.21 15.27 -7.64
C SER A 52 -15.66 13.87 -7.23
N ASP A 53 -16.27 13.11 -8.15
CA ASP A 53 -16.66 11.71 -7.94
C ASP A 53 -15.49 10.73 -8.16
N TYR A 54 -14.27 11.12 -7.76
CA TYR A 54 -13.10 10.24 -7.87
C TYR A 54 -13.17 9.11 -6.84
N PRO A 55 -13.02 7.82 -7.25
CA PRO A 55 -13.36 6.69 -6.40
C PRO A 55 -12.33 6.36 -5.31
N THR A 56 -11.05 6.69 -5.52
CA THR A 56 -9.93 6.19 -4.70
C THR A 56 -9.26 7.27 -3.86
N ILE A 57 -10.02 8.24 -3.34
CA ILE A 57 -9.53 9.29 -2.44
C ILE A 57 -10.14 9.14 -1.03
N ASN A 58 -9.37 9.44 0.01
CA ASN A 58 -9.85 9.34 1.40
C ASN A 58 -10.60 10.61 1.84
N ARG A 59 -11.93 10.60 1.75
CA ARG A 59 -12.78 11.71 2.17
C ARG A 59 -13.06 11.76 3.68
N LYS A 60 -12.61 10.77 4.45
CA LYS A 60 -12.92 10.65 5.88
C LYS A 60 -11.90 11.33 6.79
N VAL A 61 -10.77 11.78 6.24
CA VAL A 61 -9.74 12.48 7.01
C VAL A 61 -10.11 13.96 7.20
N PRO A 62 -9.73 14.60 8.33
CA PRO A 62 -10.04 16.02 8.57
C PRO A 62 -9.55 16.94 7.45
N TYR A 63 -8.39 16.67 6.88
CA TYR A 63 -7.82 17.43 5.78
C TYR A 63 -8.73 17.46 4.53
N SER A 64 -9.41 16.37 4.22
CA SER A 64 -10.40 16.35 3.14
C SER A 64 -11.61 17.24 3.43
N GLY A 65 -11.95 17.43 4.72
CA GLY A 65 -12.93 18.43 5.14
C GLY A 65 -12.48 19.86 4.83
N ASP A 66 -11.21 20.18 5.09
CA ASP A 66 -10.63 21.50 4.75
C ASP A 66 -10.62 21.74 3.24
N LEU A 67 -10.28 20.72 2.44
CA LEU A 67 -10.35 20.78 0.97
C LEU A 67 -11.79 21.01 0.49
N MET A 68 -12.75 20.28 1.04
CA MET A 68 -14.17 20.45 0.68
C MET A 68 -14.70 21.84 1.09
N GLN A 69 -14.32 22.34 2.24
CA GLN A 69 -14.71 23.67 2.71
C GLN A 69 -14.18 24.79 1.79
N PHE A 70 -12.94 24.68 1.33
CA PHE A 70 -12.33 25.73 0.51
C PHE A 70 -12.73 25.62 -0.96
N PHE A 71 -12.70 24.40 -1.52
CA PHE A 71 -12.85 24.16 -2.95
C PHE A 71 -14.23 23.63 -3.35
N GLY A 72 -15.11 23.22 -2.44
CA GLY A 72 -16.37 22.53 -2.75
C GLY A 72 -17.30 23.26 -3.73
N ARG A 73 -17.26 24.61 -3.73
CA ARG A 73 -18.02 25.43 -4.71
C ARG A 73 -17.58 25.24 -6.16
N TYR A 74 -16.39 24.64 -6.39
CA TYR A 74 -15.84 24.37 -7.72
C TYR A 74 -16.08 22.92 -8.16
N SER A 75 -16.93 22.16 -7.50
CA SER A 75 -17.20 20.73 -7.83
C SER A 75 -17.72 20.51 -9.26
N THR A 76 -18.29 21.55 -9.90
CA THR A 76 -18.74 21.53 -11.31
C THR A 76 -17.70 22.02 -12.31
N HIS A 77 -16.47 22.38 -11.85
CA HIS A 77 -15.39 22.84 -12.71
C HIS A 77 -14.95 21.73 -13.68
N GLU A 78 -14.41 22.12 -14.85
CA GLU A 78 -13.99 21.18 -15.90
C GLU A 78 -12.94 20.17 -15.41
N ALA A 79 -12.01 20.58 -14.54
CA ALA A 79 -11.05 19.67 -13.92
C ALA A 79 -11.73 18.53 -13.14
N CYS A 80 -12.79 18.81 -12.39
CA CYS A 80 -13.56 17.80 -11.64
C CYS A 80 -14.31 16.85 -12.56
N LYS A 81 -14.91 17.37 -13.64
CA LYS A 81 -15.59 16.54 -14.65
C LYS A 81 -14.62 15.60 -15.35
N LEU A 82 -13.47 16.12 -15.79
CA LEU A 82 -12.43 15.30 -16.45
C LEU A 82 -11.85 14.26 -15.48
N THR A 83 -11.60 14.61 -14.22
CA THR A 83 -11.15 13.65 -13.19
C THR A 83 -12.12 12.48 -13.07
N SER A 84 -13.43 12.74 -12.93
CA SER A 84 -14.45 11.70 -12.84
C SER A 84 -14.56 10.90 -14.14
N GLN A 85 -14.58 11.55 -15.30
CA GLN A 85 -14.70 10.89 -16.60
C GLN A 85 -13.52 9.98 -16.90
N LEU A 86 -12.29 10.48 -16.71
CA LEU A 86 -11.07 9.70 -16.96
C LEU A 86 -11.00 8.47 -16.04
N ALA A 87 -11.35 8.64 -14.77
CA ALA A 87 -11.36 7.52 -13.82
C ALA A 87 -12.43 6.48 -14.15
N THR A 88 -13.68 6.91 -14.42
CA THR A 88 -14.81 6.01 -14.60
C THR A 88 -14.82 5.34 -15.98
N ASN A 89 -14.54 6.10 -17.04
CA ASN A 89 -14.69 5.59 -18.41
C ASN A 89 -13.45 4.88 -18.93
N TYR A 90 -12.25 5.24 -18.42
CA TYR A 90 -10.99 4.76 -18.99
C TYR A 90 -10.04 4.17 -17.94
N ASN A 91 -10.48 4.06 -16.68
CA ASN A 91 -9.66 3.54 -15.58
C ASN A 91 -8.36 4.35 -15.37
N PHE A 92 -8.39 5.67 -15.66
CA PHE A 92 -7.32 6.60 -15.32
C PHE A 92 -7.43 6.97 -13.84
N ALA A 93 -7.09 6.00 -12.98
CA ALA A 93 -7.23 6.05 -11.53
C ALA A 93 -6.00 5.40 -10.88
N TYR A 94 -5.95 5.36 -9.54
CA TYR A 94 -4.85 4.82 -8.74
C TYR A 94 -3.53 5.56 -8.98
N ASP A 95 -2.54 4.93 -9.62
CA ASP A 95 -1.22 5.45 -9.93
C ASP A 95 -1.19 6.45 -11.09
N ALA A 96 -2.17 6.40 -11.99
CA ALA A 96 -2.10 7.13 -13.25
C ALA A 96 -2.24 8.66 -13.12
N PRO A 97 -3.15 9.22 -12.32
CA PRO A 97 -3.21 10.66 -12.11
C PRO A 97 -1.97 11.21 -11.40
N GLU A 98 -1.39 10.43 -10.47
CA GLU A 98 -0.19 10.79 -9.72
C GLU A 98 1.06 10.76 -10.62
N ASP A 99 1.21 9.74 -11.49
CA ASP A 99 2.27 9.70 -12.50
C ASP A 99 2.13 10.86 -13.50
N PHE A 100 0.91 11.16 -13.92
CA PHE A 100 0.63 12.26 -14.85
C PHE A 100 1.03 13.63 -14.27
N ILE A 101 0.59 13.93 -13.04
CA ILE A 101 0.83 15.26 -12.45
C ILE A 101 2.32 15.53 -12.19
N LEU A 102 3.10 14.47 -11.90
CA LEU A 102 4.55 14.57 -11.73
C LEU A 102 5.30 14.90 -13.02
N ARG A 103 4.69 14.65 -14.19
CA ARG A 103 5.28 15.00 -15.50
C ARG A 103 5.01 16.44 -15.92
N LEU A 104 4.25 17.18 -15.12
CA LEU A 104 3.93 18.59 -15.37
C LEU A 104 4.88 19.51 -14.58
N SER A 105 5.03 20.74 -15.05
CA SER A 105 5.67 21.82 -14.30
C SER A 105 4.87 22.16 -13.04
N GLN A 106 5.47 22.94 -12.15
CA GLN A 106 4.82 23.34 -10.91
C GLN A 106 3.55 24.18 -11.13
N VAL A 107 2.67 24.17 -10.13
CA VAL A 107 1.47 25.02 -10.05
C VAL A 107 1.88 26.49 -10.09
N PRO A 108 1.20 27.37 -10.85
CA PRO A 108 -0.04 27.10 -11.56
C PRO A 108 0.10 26.66 -13.01
N GLU A 109 1.28 26.69 -13.64
CA GLU A 109 1.47 26.51 -15.09
C GLU A 109 1.07 25.13 -15.58
N LEU A 110 1.47 24.06 -14.86
CA LEU A 110 1.13 22.65 -15.15
C LEU A 110 1.36 22.20 -16.60
N LYS A 111 2.44 22.67 -17.24
CA LYS A 111 2.82 22.27 -18.60
C LYS A 111 3.63 20.99 -18.59
N ALA A 112 3.46 20.14 -19.59
CA ALA A 112 4.23 18.91 -19.71
C ALA A 112 5.74 19.23 -19.85
N VAL A 113 6.55 18.74 -18.89
CA VAL A 113 8.01 18.87 -18.85
C VAL A 113 8.71 17.53 -19.02
N HIS A 114 7.96 16.42 -18.89
CA HIS A 114 8.40 15.07 -19.20
C HIS A 114 7.42 14.41 -20.19
N PRO A 115 7.87 13.48 -21.05
CA PRO A 115 6.99 12.80 -21.99
C PRO A 115 5.96 11.93 -21.25
N PHE A 116 4.74 11.89 -21.75
CA PHE A 116 3.74 10.94 -21.33
C PHE A 116 4.09 9.54 -21.86
N SER A 117 4.02 8.51 -21.02
CA SER A 117 4.25 7.14 -21.46
C SER A 117 3.09 6.61 -22.29
N ASP A 118 3.37 5.62 -23.17
CA ASP A 118 2.34 4.99 -24.00
C ASP A 118 1.20 4.41 -23.13
N ARG A 119 1.55 3.77 -22.01
CA ARG A 119 0.57 3.26 -21.04
C ARG A 119 -0.32 4.37 -20.45
N MET A 120 0.25 5.53 -20.17
CA MET A 120 -0.50 6.68 -19.65
C MET A 120 -1.45 7.23 -20.71
N ILE A 121 -0.97 7.36 -21.97
CA ILE A 121 -1.76 7.80 -23.13
C ILE A 121 -2.92 6.83 -23.38
N GLU A 122 -2.67 5.52 -23.33
CA GLU A 122 -3.69 4.48 -23.47
C GLU A 122 -4.74 4.60 -22.37
N ARG A 123 -4.32 4.67 -21.10
CA ARG A 123 -5.23 4.79 -19.94
C ARG A 123 -6.03 6.09 -19.93
N ALA A 124 -5.55 7.15 -20.54
CA ALA A 124 -6.29 8.39 -20.69
C ALA A 124 -7.15 8.44 -21.97
N ASN A 125 -7.19 7.36 -22.76
CA ASN A 125 -7.81 7.32 -24.08
C ASN A 125 -7.32 8.42 -25.02
N GLY A 126 -5.99 8.63 -25.03
CA GLY A 126 -5.30 9.52 -25.95
C GLY A 126 -4.61 10.72 -25.29
N LYS A 127 -3.55 11.17 -25.94
CA LYS A 127 -2.71 12.30 -25.50
C LYS A 127 -3.53 13.60 -25.35
N SER A 128 -4.48 13.84 -26.25
CA SER A 128 -5.35 15.03 -26.21
C SER A 128 -6.16 15.14 -24.91
N ASN A 129 -6.55 14.01 -24.30
CA ASN A 129 -7.25 14.05 -23.02
C ASN A 129 -6.32 14.43 -21.87
N LEU A 130 -5.05 14.01 -21.91
CA LEU A 130 -4.02 14.44 -20.93
C LEU A 130 -3.74 15.94 -21.05
N GLU A 131 -3.63 16.47 -22.28
CA GLU A 131 -3.43 17.89 -22.52
C GLU A 131 -4.62 18.72 -22.02
N LYS A 132 -5.85 18.30 -22.35
CA LYS A 132 -7.08 18.95 -21.82
C LYS A 132 -7.14 18.90 -20.31
N TYR A 133 -6.74 17.79 -19.70
CA TYR A 133 -6.74 17.66 -18.24
C TYR A 133 -5.70 18.56 -17.58
N SER A 134 -4.50 18.69 -18.18
CA SER A 134 -3.48 19.63 -17.76
C SER A 134 -3.99 21.09 -17.79
N ASP A 135 -4.62 21.49 -18.91
CA ASP A 135 -5.20 22.84 -19.07
C ASP A 135 -6.32 23.09 -18.05
N ALA A 136 -7.19 22.10 -17.85
CA ALA A 136 -8.27 22.23 -16.85
C ALA A 136 -7.75 22.36 -15.42
N LEU A 137 -6.70 21.64 -15.05
CA LEU A 137 -6.02 21.77 -13.73
C LEU A 137 -5.35 23.12 -13.57
N HIS A 138 -4.72 23.67 -14.64
CA HIS A 138 -4.17 25.02 -14.66
C HIS A 138 -5.27 26.06 -14.36
N HIS A 139 -6.38 26.01 -15.09
CA HIS A 139 -7.52 26.92 -14.87
C HIS A 139 -8.11 26.77 -13.48
N PHE A 140 -8.26 25.52 -12.99
CA PHE A 140 -8.72 25.28 -11.62
C PHE A 140 -7.78 25.93 -10.59
N ALA A 141 -6.45 25.80 -10.76
CA ALA A 141 -5.50 26.40 -9.81
C ALA A 141 -5.63 27.92 -9.72
N LEU A 142 -5.89 28.59 -10.86
CA LEU A 142 -6.07 30.04 -10.91
C LEU A 142 -7.44 30.48 -10.36
N GLU A 143 -8.52 29.88 -10.86
CA GLU A 143 -9.90 30.28 -10.55
C GLU A 143 -10.28 29.97 -9.10
N SER A 144 -9.76 28.86 -8.55
CA SER A 144 -10.02 28.47 -7.16
C SER A 144 -9.13 29.17 -6.14
N ASN A 145 -8.16 29.98 -6.59
CA ASN A 145 -7.14 30.60 -5.74
C ASN A 145 -6.35 29.57 -4.93
N PHE A 146 -5.91 28.49 -5.59
CA PHE A 146 -5.14 27.39 -4.94
C PHE A 146 -3.89 27.90 -4.23
N THR A 147 -3.25 28.94 -4.76
CA THR A 147 -2.06 29.56 -4.14
C THR A 147 -2.32 30.05 -2.71
N GLU A 148 -3.49 30.63 -2.46
CA GLU A 148 -3.87 31.06 -1.10
C GLU A 148 -4.03 29.86 -0.17
N PHE A 149 -4.74 28.81 -0.61
CA PHE A 149 -4.89 27.59 0.17
C PHE A 149 -3.54 26.97 0.52
N TRP A 150 -2.67 26.80 -0.49
CA TRP A 150 -1.32 26.27 -0.32
C TRP A 150 -0.52 27.04 0.73
N ASN A 151 -0.48 28.39 0.62
CA ASN A 151 0.25 29.22 1.56
C ASN A 151 -0.31 29.15 2.97
N ASN A 152 -1.62 29.09 3.13
CA ASN A 152 -2.28 28.94 4.43
C ASN A 152 -1.98 27.58 5.07
N LYS A 153 -1.83 26.52 4.25
CA LYS A 153 -1.52 25.15 4.73
C LYS A 153 -0.01 24.88 4.86
N LYS A 154 0.85 25.74 4.34
CA LYS A 154 2.31 25.53 4.36
C LYS A 154 2.89 25.19 5.73
N PRO A 155 2.50 25.85 6.85
CA PRO A 155 2.98 25.46 8.17
C PRO A 155 2.57 24.04 8.60
N TYR A 156 1.40 23.58 8.16
CA TYR A 156 0.94 22.22 8.39
C TYR A 156 1.79 21.21 7.61
N TYR A 157 2.06 21.47 6.34
CA TYR A 157 2.92 20.64 5.50
C TYR A 157 4.36 20.59 6.01
N GLN A 158 4.89 21.72 6.49
CA GLN A 158 6.22 21.78 7.10
C GLN A 158 6.34 20.81 8.29
N LYS A 159 5.35 20.81 9.18
CA LYS A 159 5.32 19.88 10.32
C LYS A 159 5.19 18.41 9.90
N MET A 160 4.38 18.10 8.86
CA MET A 160 4.30 16.74 8.33
C MET A 160 5.66 16.22 7.86
N VAL A 161 6.33 17.01 7.03
CA VAL A 161 7.67 16.69 6.50
C VAL A 161 8.68 16.59 7.63
N GLU A 162 8.65 17.51 8.58
CA GLU A 162 9.57 17.55 9.73
C GLU A 162 9.38 16.33 10.64
N TYR A 163 8.16 15.97 11.00
CA TYR A 163 7.89 14.81 11.86
C TYR A 163 8.33 13.52 11.19
N THR A 164 8.01 13.34 9.90
CA THR A 164 8.43 12.18 9.13
C THR A 164 9.96 12.10 9.02
N ALA A 165 10.63 13.22 8.70
CA ALA A 165 12.08 13.27 8.56
C ALA A 165 12.81 13.04 9.89
N ASN A 166 12.27 13.56 10.99
CA ASN A 166 12.87 13.38 12.32
C ASN A 166 12.74 11.94 12.82
N ASP A 167 11.62 11.26 12.51
CA ASP A 167 11.45 9.86 12.87
C ASP A 167 12.40 8.94 12.08
N LEU A 168 12.80 9.38 10.88
CA LEU A 168 13.72 8.66 9.99
C LEU A 168 15.21 8.97 10.24
N SER A 169 15.56 9.93 11.12
CA SER A 169 16.88 10.58 11.21
C SER A 169 18.08 9.62 11.28
N ASP A 170 17.93 8.48 11.94
CA ASP A 170 18.97 7.47 12.15
C ASP A 170 18.87 6.28 11.16
N PHE A 171 18.01 6.39 10.16
CA PHE A 171 17.72 5.29 9.26
C PHE A 171 17.74 5.76 7.80
N ASP A 172 18.55 5.12 6.98
CA ASP A 172 18.68 5.40 5.55
C ASP A 172 18.06 4.27 4.72
N PRO A 173 16.75 4.28 4.44
CA PRO A 173 16.10 3.21 3.71
C PRO A 173 16.57 3.11 2.26
N VAL A 174 16.89 4.24 1.62
CA VAL A 174 17.39 4.29 0.24
C VAL A 174 18.81 3.74 0.15
N GLY A 175 19.71 4.19 1.02
CA GLY A 175 21.08 3.66 1.02
C GLY A 175 21.14 2.17 1.35
N LYS A 176 20.20 1.66 2.18
CA LYS A 176 20.05 0.22 2.44
C LYS A 176 19.58 -0.52 1.19
N LEU A 177 18.62 0.05 0.47
CA LEU A 177 18.10 -0.48 -0.78
C LEU A 177 19.19 -0.54 -1.86
N GLU A 178 19.90 0.56 -2.09
CA GLU A 178 21.00 0.62 -3.06
C GLU A 178 22.14 -0.35 -2.73
N ARG A 179 22.51 -0.46 -1.45
CA ARG A 179 23.48 -1.48 -1.00
C ARG A 179 23.00 -2.90 -1.27
N TYR A 180 21.70 -3.16 -1.13
CA TYR A 180 21.15 -4.46 -1.44
C TYR A 180 21.30 -4.78 -2.94
N TYR A 181 20.90 -3.87 -3.81
CA TYR A 181 20.99 -4.05 -5.26
C TYR A 181 22.41 -3.90 -5.80
N ASN A 182 23.31 -3.24 -5.07
CA ASN A 182 24.60 -2.75 -5.55
C ASN A 182 24.44 -1.88 -6.81
N GLU A 183 23.38 -1.10 -6.86
CA GLU A 183 22.98 -0.21 -7.96
C GLU A 183 22.29 1.04 -7.38
N SER A 184 22.31 2.15 -8.13
CA SER A 184 21.63 3.40 -7.75
C SER A 184 20.74 3.94 -8.86
N LYS A 185 19.81 4.83 -8.51
CA LYS A 185 18.98 5.63 -9.44
C LYS A 185 19.35 7.10 -9.29
N ASN A 186 18.79 7.95 -10.18
CA ASN A 186 19.13 9.37 -10.22
C ASN A 186 18.71 10.11 -8.94
N SER A 187 17.45 9.96 -8.54
CA SER A 187 16.92 10.55 -7.30
C SER A 187 15.80 9.72 -6.69
N TYR A 188 15.51 10.00 -5.41
CA TYR A 188 14.45 9.33 -4.66
C TYR A 188 13.64 10.36 -3.87
N THR A 189 12.35 10.42 -4.13
CA THR A 189 11.43 11.34 -3.48
C THR A 189 10.20 10.61 -2.96
N VAL A 190 9.82 10.87 -1.72
CA VAL A 190 8.54 10.46 -1.16
C VAL A 190 7.65 11.69 -1.03
N THR A 191 6.49 11.65 -1.68
CA THR A 191 5.48 12.70 -1.60
C THR A 191 4.36 12.27 -0.68
N LEU A 192 4.19 13.00 0.41
CA LEU A 192 3.16 12.80 1.42
C LEU A 192 1.89 13.56 1.03
N SER A 193 0.72 12.92 1.09
CA SER A 193 -0.56 13.61 1.00
C SER A 193 -1.58 13.03 1.99
N PRO A 194 -2.20 13.87 2.84
CA PRO A 194 -3.15 13.40 3.84
C PRO A 194 -4.44 12.82 3.25
N ALA A 195 -4.82 13.25 2.04
CA ALA A 195 -6.05 12.80 1.39
C ALA A 195 -5.87 11.51 0.57
N PHE A 196 -4.66 11.07 0.28
CA PHE A 196 -4.45 9.85 -0.49
C PHE A 196 -5.02 8.62 0.20
N ALA A 197 -5.41 7.63 -0.60
CA ALA A 197 -5.84 6.33 -0.15
C ALA A 197 -4.91 5.26 -0.75
N GLY A 198 -3.81 4.96 -0.05
CA GLY A 198 -2.82 3.97 -0.48
C GLY A 198 -1.44 4.55 -0.72
N GLY A 199 -0.62 3.84 -1.49
CA GLY A 199 0.72 4.23 -1.86
C GLY A 199 1.09 3.70 -3.25
N TYR A 200 1.87 4.49 -4.02
CA TYR A 200 2.26 4.15 -5.39
C TYR A 200 3.72 4.51 -5.62
N GLY A 201 4.49 3.56 -6.18
CA GLY A 201 5.83 3.80 -6.69
C GLY A 201 5.79 4.23 -8.16
N LEU A 202 6.36 5.40 -8.46
CA LEU A 202 6.31 6.03 -9.77
C LEU A 202 7.72 6.30 -10.30
N ARG A 203 7.85 6.38 -11.62
CA ARG A 203 9.13 6.55 -12.31
C ARG A 203 9.02 7.62 -13.37
N VAL A 204 9.77 8.68 -13.22
CA VAL A 204 9.81 9.78 -14.20
C VAL A 204 11.17 9.73 -14.91
N PRO A 205 11.20 9.52 -16.23
CA PRO A 205 12.45 9.56 -17.00
C PRO A 205 13.11 10.93 -16.95
N THR A 206 14.44 10.95 -16.80
CA THR A 206 15.23 12.18 -16.90
C THR A 206 15.84 12.33 -18.30
N PRO A 207 16.25 13.54 -18.71
CA PRO A 207 16.86 13.78 -20.02
C PRO A 207 18.13 12.97 -20.31
N ASN A 208 18.81 12.46 -19.26
CA ASN A 208 20.07 11.73 -19.38
C ASN A 208 19.89 10.22 -19.21
N ASP A 209 18.79 9.66 -19.66
CA ASP A 209 18.42 8.24 -19.51
C ASP A 209 18.38 7.74 -18.06
N GLY A 210 18.34 8.64 -17.09
CA GLY A 210 18.16 8.32 -15.67
C GLY A 210 16.68 8.16 -15.32
N LEU A 211 16.44 7.76 -14.07
CA LEU A 211 15.10 7.68 -13.49
C LEU A 211 15.05 8.43 -12.17
N ASP A 212 14.11 9.35 -12.05
CA ASP A 212 13.68 9.91 -10.79
C ASP A 212 12.57 9.01 -10.21
N ILE A 213 12.82 8.52 -9.01
CA ILE A 213 11.91 7.60 -8.34
C ILE A 213 11.06 8.39 -7.36
N TYR A 214 9.75 8.24 -7.49
CA TYR A 214 8.78 8.85 -6.60
C TYR A 214 7.96 7.79 -5.87
N GLY A 215 7.68 8.06 -4.60
CA GLY A 215 6.67 7.36 -3.83
C GLY A 215 5.59 8.36 -3.43
N CYS A 216 4.35 8.13 -3.83
CA CYS A 216 3.21 8.94 -3.42
C CYS A 216 2.36 8.15 -2.45
N LEU A 217 2.19 8.62 -1.22
CA LEU A 217 1.48 7.85 -0.22
C LEU A 217 0.72 8.70 0.81
N ASN A 218 -0.30 8.08 1.39
CA ASN A 218 -1.01 8.65 2.52
C ASN A 218 -0.16 8.61 3.79
N VAL A 219 -0.57 9.38 4.77
CA VAL A 219 0.02 9.44 6.10
C VAL A 219 -0.95 8.84 7.12
N SER A 220 -0.48 7.93 7.94
CA SER A 220 -1.31 7.10 8.82
C SER A 220 -1.16 7.40 10.31
N GLU A 221 -0.03 7.98 10.71
CA GLU A 221 0.24 8.33 12.10
C GLU A 221 -0.16 9.78 12.39
N MET A 222 -0.45 10.08 13.66
CA MET A 222 -0.87 11.41 14.10
C MET A 222 -0.06 11.88 15.31
N LYS A 223 0.47 13.12 15.24
CA LYS A 223 1.15 13.76 16.35
C LYS A 223 0.67 15.21 16.49
N GLY A 224 -0.05 15.50 17.57
CA GLY A 224 -0.60 16.82 17.80
C GLY A 224 -1.53 17.34 16.69
N GLY A 225 -2.32 16.45 16.08
CA GLY A 225 -3.24 16.77 14.97
C GLY A 225 -2.54 16.88 13.61
N ILE A 226 -1.23 16.65 13.52
CA ILE A 226 -0.47 16.63 12.27
C ILE A 226 -0.20 15.18 11.86
N PRO A 227 -0.61 14.75 10.67
CA PRO A 227 -0.31 13.42 10.16
C PRO A 227 1.16 13.32 9.72
N TYR A 228 1.75 12.12 9.87
CA TYR A 228 3.12 11.84 9.46
C TYR A 228 3.29 10.35 9.16
N LEU A 229 4.42 9.97 8.58
CA LEU A 229 4.82 8.57 8.44
C LEU A 229 5.91 8.23 9.45
N ASN A 230 5.71 7.11 10.16
CA ASN A 230 6.74 6.59 11.03
C ASN A 230 7.85 5.88 10.22
N LYS A 231 9.01 5.71 10.86
CA LYS A 231 10.20 5.09 10.26
C LYS A 231 9.90 3.72 9.64
N LEU A 232 9.17 2.87 10.33
CA LEU A 232 8.89 1.51 9.87
C LEU A 232 8.02 1.53 8.61
N GLY A 233 6.91 2.24 8.64
CA GLY A 233 5.99 2.34 7.50
C GLY A 233 6.66 2.95 6.27
N LEU A 234 7.45 4.02 6.46
CA LEU A 234 8.17 4.65 5.36
C LEU A 234 9.28 3.75 4.79
N SER A 235 10.04 3.06 5.65
CA SER A 235 11.10 2.17 5.19
C SER A 235 10.56 0.99 4.41
N HIS A 236 9.51 0.37 4.90
CA HIS A 236 8.83 -0.75 4.24
C HIS A 236 8.25 -0.33 2.88
N PHE A 237 7.63 0.85 2.82
CA PHE A 237 7.15 1.43 1.58
C PHE A 237 8.29 1.64 0.57
N VAL A 238 9.38 2.28 0.98
CA VAL A 238 10.57 2.52 0.12
C VAL A 238 11.15 1.21 -0.38
N TRP A 239 11.30 0.22 0.48
CA TRP A 239 11.89 -1.08 0.09
C TRP A 239 11.01 -1.84 -0.90
N HIS A 240 9.69 -1.75 -0.79
CA HIS A 240 8.78 -2.39 -1.73
C HIS A 240 8.66 -1.58 -3.02
N GLU A 241 8.16 -0.36 -2.94
CA GLU A 241 7.78 0.43 -4.11
C GLU A 241 9.00 0.87 -4.96
N PHE A 242 10.11 1.21 -4.32
CA PHE A 242 11.30 1.59 -5.09
C PHE A 242 12.00 0.39 -5.73
N SER A 243 11.81 -0.82 -5.18
CA SER A 243 12.29 -2.05 -5.80
C SER A 243 11.72 -2.29 -7.19
N HIS A 244 10.49 -1.83 -7.48
CA HIS A 244 9.93 -1.87 -8.82
C HIS A 244 10.83 -1.19 -9.87
N SER A 245 11.59 -0.17 -9.47
CA SER A 245 12.50 0.56 -10.37
C SER A 245 13.77 -0.22 -10.73
N PHE A 246 14.11 -1.23 -9.96
CA PHE A 246 15.21 -2.15 -10.21
C PHE A 246 14.73 -3.42 -10.93
N ILE A 247 13.58 -3.95 -10.54
CA ILE A 247 13.09 -5.27 -10.99
C ILE A 247 12.35 -5.20 -12.31
N ASN A 248 11.37 -4.28 -12.48
CA ASN A 248 10.54 -4.26 -13.68
C ASN A 248 11.34 -4.14 -14.98
N PRO A 249 12.37 -3.27 -15.09
CA PRO A 249 13.20 -3.21 -16.29
C PRO A 249 13.98 -4.51 -16.58
N LEU A 250 14.33 -5.26 -15.53
CA LEU A 250 15.00 -6.56 -15.69
C LEU A 250 14.02 -7.63 -16.21
N THR A 251 12.80 -7.66 -15.66
CA THR A 251 11.74 -8.54 -16.15
C THR A 251 11.45 -8.27 -17.62
N ASP A 252 11.38 -7.00 -18.03
CA ASP A 252 11.20 -6.62 -19.43
C ASP A 252 12.38 -7.04 -20.30
N LYS A 253 13.61 -6.83 -19.83
CA LYS A 253 14.84 -7.26 -20.53
C LYS A 253 14.88 -8.79 -20.77
N TYR A 254 14.42 -9.56 -19.81
CA TYR A 254 14.41 -11.04 -19.87
C TYR A 254 13.02 -11.62 -20.19
N LYS A 255 12.14 -10.82 -20.83
CA LYS A 255 10.73 -11.14 -21.07
C LYS A 255 10.51 -12.55 -21.63
N ALA A 256 11.23 -12.94 -22.67
CA ALA A 256 11.06 -14.27 -23.30
C ALA A 256 11.29 -15.44 -22.32
N ARG A 257 12.30 -15.30 -21.42
CA ARG A 257 12.58 -16.31 -20.41
C ARG A 257 11.51 -16.34 -19.32
N VAL A 258 11.08 -15.16 -18.87
CA VAL A 258 10.04 -15.03 -17.86
C VAL A 258 8.71 -15.56 -18.39
N GLU A 259 8.39 -15.30 -19.65
CA GLU A 259 7.18 -15.78 -20.33
C GLU A 259 7.12 -17.31 -20.43
N ALA A 260 8.26 -17.99 -20.57
CA ALA A 260 8.34 -19.44 -20.54
C ALA A 260 7.82 -20.05 -19.22
N SER A 261 7.87 -19.29 -18.12
CA SER A 261 7.40 -19.69 -16.79
C SER A 261 5.95 -19.24 -16.50
N SER A 262 5.25 -18.60 -17.45
CA SER A 262 3.91 -18.01 -17.23
C SER A 262 2.88 -19.02 -16.69
N LYS A 263 2.97 -20.28 -17.11
CA LYS A 263 2.07 -21.36 -16.64
C LYS A 263 2.14 -21.59 -15.12
N LEU A 264 3.26 -21.27 -14.46
CA LEU A 264 3.37 -21.36 -13.00
C LEU A 264 2.39 -20.43 -12.29
N PHE A 265 2.09 -19.29 -12.89
CA PHE A 265 1.27 -18.25 -12.28
C PHE A 265 -0.21 -18.39 -12.55
N ALA A 266 -0.62 -19.22 -13.53
CA ALA A 266 -2.03 -19.46 -13.87
C ALA A 266 -2.89 -19.92 -12.66
N PRO A 267 -2.43 -20.83 -11.78
CA PRO A 267 -3.19 -21.21 -10.59
C PRO A 267 -3.36 -20.07 -9.57
N LEU A 268 -2.48 -19.07 -9.60
CA LEU A 268 -2.46 -17.95 -8.65
C LEU A 268 -3.33 -16.78 -9.12
N GLU A 269 -3.62 -16.65 -10.41
CA GLU A 269 -4.39 -15.52 -10.98
C GLU A 269 -5.79 -15.39 -10.36
N ALA A 270 -6.42 -16.50 -10.01
CA ALA A 270 -7.72 -16.52 -9.36
C ALA A 270 -7.66 -16.08 -7.89
N GLU A 271 -6.54 -16.29 -7.22
CA GLU A 271 -6.35 -16.07 -5.79
C GLU A 271 -5.70 -14.71 -5.49
N MET A 272 -4.88 -14.19 -6.42
CA MET A 272 -4.18 -12.92 -6.28
C MET A 272 -5.00 -11.75 -6.83
N SER A 273 -4.72 -10.55 -6.34
CA SER A 273 -5.26 -9.30 -6.89
C SER A 273 -4.69 -8.93 -8.26
N TYR A 274 -3.61 -9.57 -8.67
CA TYR A 274 -2.90 -9.32 -9.92
C TYR A 274 -3.39 -10.26 -11.01
N LYS A 275 -4.09 -9.71 -12.01
CA LYS A 275 -4.67 -10.49 -13.12
C LYS A 275 -3.70 -10.79 -14.27
N GLN A 276 -2.47 -10.30 -14.19
CA GLN A 276 -1.48 -10.43 -15.26
C GLN A 276 -0.24 -11.12 -14.70
N TRP A 277 0.14 -12.25 -15.29
CA TRP A 277 1.23 -13.11 -14.81
C TRP A 277 2.57 -12.37 -14.64
N TRP A 278 2.92 -11.41 -15.49
CA TRP A 278 4.18 -10.65 -15.35
C TRP A 278 4.17 -9.74 -14.12
N ASN A 279 3.03 -9.17 -13.73
CA ASN A 279 2.90 -8.45 -12.46
C ASN A 279 3.10 -9.41 -11.29
N CYS A 280 2.56 -10.64 -11.37
CA CYS A 280 2.79 -11.67 -10.35
C CYS A 280 4.28 -12.01 -10.21
N VAL A 281 5.03 -12.08 -11.32
CA VAL A 281 6.49 -12.31 -11.30
C VAL A 281 7.21 -11.18 -10.57
N ASN A 282 6.97 -9.94 -10.97
CA ASN A 282 7.59 -8.77 -10.35
C ASN A 282 7.32 -8.73 -8.85
N GLU A 283 6.06 -8.90 -8.47
CA GLU A 283 5.65 -8.89 -7.06
C GLU A 283 6.30 -10.02 -6.25
N HIS A 284 6.36 -11.25 -6.78
CA HIS A 284 7.05 -12.34 -6.09
C HIS A 284 8.51 -12.02 -5.81
N ILE A 285 9.23 -11.46 -6.80
CA ILE A 285 10.64 -11.10 -6.65
C ILE A 285 10.81 -9.94 -5.67
N ILE A 286 10.02 -8.87 -5.81
CA ILE A 286 10.09 -7.68 -4.96
C ILE A 286 9.78 -8.03 -3.51
N ARG A 287 8.75 -8.83 -3.26
CA ARG A 287 8.36 -9.25 -1.91
C ARG A 287 9.40 -10.18 -1.29
N ALA A 288 10.03 -11.05 -2.08
CA ALA A 288 11.16 -11.85 -1.59
C ALA A 288 12.35 -10.96 -1.19
N ILE A 289 12.67 -9.94 -1.98
CA ILE A 289 13.69 -8.94 -1.64
C ILE A 289 13.29 -8.17 -0.38
N TYR A 290 12.05 -7.76 -0.28
CA TYR A 290 11.52 -7.07 0.89
C TYR A 290 11.67 -7.91 2.18
N VAL A 291 11.33 -9.19 2.14
CA VAL A 291 11.60 -10.13 3.26
C VAL A 291 13.09 -10.17 3.62
N ARG A 292 13.98 -10.18 2.61
CA ARG A 292 15.44 -10.18 2.86
C ARG A 292 15.93 -8.87 3.48
N LEU A 293 15.40 -7.73 3.04
CA LEU A 293 15.73 -6.42 3.62
C LEU A 293 15.32 -6.34 5.09
N ILE A 294 14.12 -6.84 5.45
CA ILE A 294 13.69 -6.95 6.84
C ILE A 294 14.66 -7.86 7.64
N SER A 295 15.00 -9.03 7.11
CA SER A 295 15.96 -9.95 7.77
C SER A 295 17.31 -9.29 8.05
N ILE A 296 17.84 -8.52 7.08
CA ILE A 296 19.17 -7.90 7.18
C ILE A 296 19.17 -6.66 8.08
N TYR A 297 18.11 -5.83 8.03
CA TYR A 297 18.12 -4.51 8.64
C TYR A 297 17.20 -4.35 9.86
N GLU A 298 16.36 -5.33 10.13
CA GLU A 298 15.55 -5.40 11.34
C GLU A 298 15.94 -6.66 12.15
N ASN A 299 15.28 -7.79 11.88
CA ASN A 299 15.59 -9.08 12.51
C ASN A 299 14.95 -10.26 11.75
N GLU A 300 15.42 -11.49 12.05
CA GLU A 300 14.92 -12.71 11.41
C GLU A 300 13.46 -13.05 11.81
N ASP A 301 13.02 -12.71 13.03
CA ASP A 301 11.64 -12.97 13.45
C ASP A 301 10.64 -12.11 12.67
N ALA A 302 10.94 -10.83 12.48
CA ALA A 302 10.14 -9.93 11.65
C ALA A 302 10.10 -10.41 10.19
N ALA A 303 11.24 -10.87 9.65
CA ALA A 303 11.32 -11.41 8.30
C ALA A 303 10.50 -12.69 8.14
N LYS A 304 10.51 -13.58 9.14
CA LYS A 304 9.68 -14.79 9.15
C LYS A 304 8.19 -14.44 9.18
N MET A 305 7.80 -13.50 10.03
CA MET A 305 6.41 -13.02 10.07
C MET A 305 5.98 -12.44 8.73
N GLN A 306 6.85 -11.65 8.08
CA GLN A 306 6.57 -11.09 6.75
C GLN A 306 6.49 -12.18 5.68
N LEU A 307 7.39 -13.17 5.70
CA LEU A 307 7.33 -14.30 4.77
C LEU A 307 6.02 -15.10 4.90
N ASP A 308 5.60 -15.39 6.13
CA ASP A 308 4.32 -16.08 6.40
C ASP A 308 3.12 -15.23 5.94
N ASP A 309 3.22 -13.93 6.08
CA ASP A 309 2.21 -12.98 5.61
C ASP A 309 2.11 -12.97 4.09
N GLU A 310 3.22 -12.88 3.37
CA GLU A 310 3.25 -12.94 1.91
C GLU A 310 2.72 -14.27 1.37
N LYS A 311 3.07 -15.38 1.99
CA LYS A 311 2.52 -16.71 1.63
C LYS A 311 0.99 -16.74 1.77
N SER A 312 0.45 -16.04 2.77
CA SER A 312 -1.00 -15.95 2.97
C SER A 312 -1.71 -15.08 1.93
N PHE A 313 -0.99 -14.17 1.28
CA PHE A 313 -1.47 -13.42 0.11
C PHE A 313 -1.25 -14.16 -1.21
N HIS A 314 -1.00 -15.49 -1.13
CA HIS A 314 -0.81 -16.38 -2.27
C HIS A 314 0.47 -16.15 -3.10
N PHE A 315 1.51 -15.52 -2.50
CA PHE A 315 2.84 -15.48 -3.11
C PHE A 315 3.55 -16.83 -2.91
N ALA A 316 3.03 -17.86 -3.58
CA ALA A 316 3.42 -19.25 -3.35
C ALA A 316 4.91 -19.54 -3.56
N TYR A 317 5.56 -18.83 -4.48
CA TYR A 317 6.96 -19.06 -4.85
C TYR A 317 7.96 -18.15 -4.14
N ILE A 318 7.52 -17.42 -3.11
CA ILE A 318 8.38 -16.46 -2.41
C ILE A 318 9.51 -17.12 -1.64
N GLU A 319 9.26 -18.26 -1.00
CA GLU A 319 10.25 -18.95 -0.16
C GLU A 319 11.46 -19.48 -0.97
N PRO A 320 11.28 -20.16 -2.11
CA PRO A 320 12.40 -20.49 -3.01
C PRO A 320 13.18 -19.28 -3.50
N LEU A 321 12.52 -18.15 -3.75
CA LEU A 321 13.17 -16.89 -4.13
C LEU A 321 14.00 -16.32 -2.97
N VAL A 322 13.47 -16.30 -1.74
CA VAL A 322 14.21 -15.89 -0.54
C VAL A 322 15.49 -16.72 -0.37
N GLU A 323 15.41 -18.04 -0.53
CA GLU A 323 16.60 -18.91 -0.44
C GLU A 323 17.62 -18.64 -1.58
N LYS A 324 17.14 -18.34 -2.79
CA LYS A 324 18.05 -17.97 -3.89
C LYS A 324 18.70 -16.59 -3.66
N LEU A 325 17.98 -15.65 -3.06
CA LEU A 325 18.49 -14.31 -2.73
C LEU A 325 19.60 -14.35 -1.65
N LYS A 326 19.56 -15.28 -0.70
CA LYS A 326 20.68 -15.52 0.24
C LYS A 326 21.99 -15.88 -0.50
N LYS A 327 21.89 -16.56 -1.66
CA LYS A 327 23.06 -16.83 -2.51
C LYS A 327 23.56 -15.57 -3.22
N PHE A 328 22.65 -14.72 -3.70
CA PHE A 328 23.02 -13.41 -4.23
C PHE A 328 23.80 -12.58 -3.21
N GLU A 329 23.31 -12.48 -1.98
CA GLU A 329 23.94 -11.71 -0.90
C GLU A 329 25.38 -12.18 -0.64
N LYS A 330 25.60 -13.50 -0.65
CA LYS A 330 26.97 -14.09 -0.53
C LYS A 330 27.84 -13.74 -1.73
N GLU A 331 27.33 -13.93 -2.97
CA GLU A 331 28.07 -13.62 -4.19
C GLU A 331 28.39 -12.13 -4.30
N ARG A 332 27.45 -11.26 -3.98
CA ARG A 332 27.63 -9.81 -3.95
C ARG A 332 28.77 -9.41 -3.01
N ASN A 333 28.78 -9.95 -1.79
CA ASN A 333 29.79 -9.62 -0.79
C ASN A 333 31.21 -10.11 -1.18
N ILE A 334 31.32 -11.20 -1.94
CA ILE A 334 32.60 -11.77 -2.35
C ILE A 334 33.08 -11.18 -3.68
N LYS A 335 32.20 -11.00 -4.66
CA LYS A 335 32.51 -10.67 -6.05
C LYS A 335 32.10 -9.26 -6.46
N ASN A 336 31.45 -8.53 -5.57
CA ASN A 336 30.91 -7.18 -5.82
C ASN A 336 29.96 -7.10 -7.04
N ILE A 337 29.21 -8.18 -7.31
CA ILE A 337 28.23 -8.20 -8.42
C ILE A 337 27.01 -7.35 -8.10
N THR A 338 26.39 -6.82 -9.15
CA THR A 338 25.12 -6.12 -9.10
C THR A 338 23.95 -7.10 -9.07
N PHE A 339 22.77 -6.62 -8.69
CA PHE A 339 21.55 -7.42 -8.79
C PHE A 339 21.21 -7.73 -10.25
N SER A 340 21.41 -6.77 -11.15
CA SER A 340 21.20 -6.94 -12.59
C SER A 340 22.03 -8.09 -13.18
N GLU A 341 23.28 -8.27 -12.72
CA GLU A 341 24.12 -9.40 -13.12
C GLU A 341 23.66 -10.74 -12.54
N PHE A 342 23.06 -10.72 -11.35
CA PHE A 342 22.52 -11.94 -10.72
C PHE A 342 21.11 -12.32 -11.21
N TYR A 343 20.33 -11.37 -11.74
CA TYR A 343 18.93 -11.57 -12.10
C TYR A 343 18.68 -12.80 -12.99
N PRO A 344 19.51 -13.12 -14.03
CA PRO A 344 19.32 -14.36 -14.80
C PRO A 344 19.40 -15.62 -13.94
N LYS A 345 20.30 -15.65 -12.91
CA LYS A 345 20.39 -16.78 -11.99
C LYS A 345 19.19 -16.86 -11.03
N LEU A 346 18.56 -15.71 -10.71
CA LEU A 346 17.34 -15.70 -9.91
C LEU A 346 16.20 -16.39 -10.67
N LEU A 347 16.11 -16.18 -11.99
CA LEU A 347 15.09 -16.80 -12.82
C LEU A 347 15.20 -18.33 -12.89
N ASP A 348 16.37 -18.94 -12.59
CA ASP A 348 16.51 -20.40 -12.47
C ASP A 348 15.52 -21.00 -11.46
N VAL A 349 15.03 -20.22 -10.49
CA VAL A 349 14.00 -20.66 -9.53
C VAL A 349 12.73 -21.01 -10.27
N PHE A 350 12.26 -20.13 -11.15
CA PHE A 350 11.04 -20.36 -11.92
C PHE A 350 11.22 -21.49 -12.95
N ASP A 351 12.39 -21.56 -13.58
CA ASP A 351 12.72 -22.67 -14.50
C ASP A 351 12.64 -24.02 -13.76
N SER A 352 13.24 -24.10 -12.56
CA SER A 352 13.22 -25.33 -11.75
C SER A 352 11.82 -25.68 -11.28
N LEU A 353 11.03 -24.70 -10.85
CA LEU A 353 9.64 -24.88 -10.43
C LEU A 353 8.75 -25.33 -11.58
N SER A 354 9.01 -24.88 -12.82
CA SER A 354 8.22 -25.29 -14.00
C SER A 354 8.34 -26.77 -14.33
N HIS A 355 9.39 -27.44 -13.83
CA HIS A 355 9.67 -28.85 -14.07
C HIS A 355 9.46 -29.75 -12.83
N SER A 356 8.89 -29.21 -11.75
CA SER A 356 8.70 -29.92 -10.47
C SER A 356 7.22 -29.94 -10.04
N ASN A 357 6.90 -30.86 -9.12
CA ASN A 357 5.60 -30.83 -8.46
C ASN A 357 5.61 -29.74 -7.37
N ASN A 358 4.77 -28.70 -7.54
CA ASN A 358 4.68 -27.54 -6.65
C ASN A 358 3.41 -27.51 -5.80
N GLU A 359 2.65 -28.61 -5.76
CA GLU A 359 1.38 -28.69 -5.03
C GLU A 359 1.52 -28.17 -3.58
N TYR A 360 2.62 -28.50 -2.91
CA TYR A 360 2.89 -28.08 -1.54
C TYR A 360 3.13 -26.56 -1.40
N LEU A 361 3.60 -25.89 -2.44
CA LEU A 361 3.78 -24.43 -2.46
C LEU A 361 2.47 -23.69 -2.73
N LEU A 362 1.64 -24.26 -3.62
CA LEU A 362 0.33 -23.70 -3.98
C LEU A 362 -0.69 -23.84 -2.83
N ASN A 363 -0.54 -24.88 -2.04
CA ASN A 363 -1.46 -25.24 -0.95
C ASN A 363 -0.73 -25.47 0.38
N PRO A 364 0.01 -24.48 0.93
CA PRO A 364 0.72 -24.64 2.18
C PRO A 364 -0.27 -24.79 3.36
N PRO A 365 0.15 -25.41 4.47
CA PRO A 365 -0.58 -25.29 5.71
C PRO A 365 -0.78 -23.82 6.09
N PHE A 366 -1.91 -23.50 6.71
CA PHE A 366 -2.19 -22.16 7.14
C PHE A 366 -1.12 -21.67 8.13
N SER A 367 -0.61 -20.46 7.90
CA SER A 367 0.31 -19.75 8.80
C SER A 367 -0.02 -18.25 8.80
N GLY A 368 0.59 -17.51 9.73
CA GLY A 368 0.53 -16.06 9.74
C GLY A 368 -0.52 -15.43 10.67
N PRO A 369 -0.68 -14.11 10.62
CA PRO A 369 -1.48 -13.33 11.56
C PRO A 369 -2.99 -13.46 11.31
N ILE A 370 -3.78 -12.96 12.27
CA ILE A 370 -5.26 -12.98 12.27
C ILE A 370 -5.86 -12.39 11.01
N ARG A 371 -5.22 -11.37 10.41
CA ARG A 371 -5.72 -10.76 9.17
C ARG A 371 -5.87 -11.76 8.02
N ASN A 372 -5.11 -12.86 8.03
CA ASN A 372 -5.19 -13.90 7.01
C ASN A 372 -6.50 -14.68 7.09
N VAL A 373 -7.04 -14.86 8.30
CA VAL A 373 -8.40 -15.36 8.51
C VAL A 373 -9.42 -14.32 8.07
N LEU A 374 -9.22 -13.05 8.44
CA LEU A 374 -10.15 -11.96 8.14
C LEU A 374 -10.26 -11.65 6.63
N ASN A 375 -9.21 -11.92 5.84
CA ASN A 375 -9.17 -11.68 4.42
C ASN A 375 -9.53 -12.92 3.56
N SER A 376 -9.91 -14.02 4.20
CA SER A 376 -10.34 -15.23 3.50
C SER A 376 -11.64 -15.00 2.72
N ARG A 377 -11.78 -15.68 1.59
CA ARG A 377 -12.95 -15.60 0.71
C ARG A 377 -14.19 -16.32 1.25
N LYS A 378 -13.99 -17.26 2.20
CA LYS A 378 -15.07 -17.96 2.90
C LYS A 378 -14.75 -17.98 4.39
N ILE A 379 -15.62 -17.40 5.19
CA ILE A 379 -15.43 -17.27 6.63
C ILE A 379 -16.66 -17.86 7.33
N ALA A 380 -16.43 -18.77 8.31
CA ALA A 380 -17.46 -19.20 9.22
C ALA A 380 -17.29 -18.47 10.56
N ILE A 381 -18.27 -17.64 10.92
CA ILE A 381 -18.31 -16.92 12.19
C ILE A 381 -19.15 -17.75 13.16
N ILE A 382 -18.52 -18.29 14.20
CA ILE A 382 -19.14 -19.21 15.15
C ILE A 382 -19.34 -18.51 16.49
N TYR A 383 -20.60 -18.37 16.89
CA TYR A 383 -20.97 -17.81 18.20
C TYR A 383 -21.34 -18.91 19.20
N PRO A 384 -21.09 -18.70 20.51
CA PRO A 384 -21.37 -19.69 21.54
C PRO A 384 -22.87 -19.79 21.86
N THR A 385 -23.33 -21.00 22.18
CA THR A 385 -24.70 -21.24 22.66
C THR A 385 -24.76 -21.92 23.99
N ASN A 386 -23.62 -22.36 24.56
CA ASN A 386 -23.56 -23.05 25.84
C ASN A 386 -23.05 -22.11 26.94
N GLY A 387 -23.80 -21.93 27.98
CA GLY A 387 -23.42 -21.09 29.15
C GLY A 387 -24.61 -20.61 29.94
N SER A 388 -24.40 -20.34 31.21
CA SER A 388 -25.43 -19.88 32.16
C SER A 388 -25.70 -18.38 32.07
N ASP A 389 -24.73 -17.56 31.59
CA ASP A 389 -24.89 -16.13 31.47
C ASP A 389 -25.45 -15.76 30.07
N THR A 390 -26.79 -15.64 30.02
CA THR A 390 -27.51 -15.28 28.80
C THR A 390 -27.20 -13.87 28.28
N THR A 391 -26.77 -12.96 29.17
CA THR A 391 -26.39 -11.58 28.80
C THR A 391 -25.09 -11.58 27.99
N VAL A 392 -24.10 -12.35 28.45
CA VAL A 392 -22.82 -12.53 27.73
C VAL A 392 -23.08 -13.22 26.37
N LEU A 393 -23.86 -14.30 26.34
CA LEU A 393 -24.18 -15.01 25.11
C LEU A 393 -24.86 -14.09 24.09
N ARG A 394 -25.84 -13.29 24.54
CA ARG A 394 -26.51 -12.28 23.67
C ARG A 394 -25.56 -11.22 23.15
N SER A 395 -24.66 -10.73 24.01
CA SER A 395 -23.63 -9.74 23.62
C SER A 395 -22.70 -10.30 22.54
N LEU A 396 -22.22 -11.53 22.69
CA LEU A 396 -21.37 -12.21 21.70
C LEU A 396 -22.12 -12.47 20.38
N PHE A 397 -23.38 -12.87 20.45
CA PHE A 397 -24.22 -13.02 19.27
C PHE A 397 -24.37 -11.69 18.50
N ASN A 398 -24.67 -10.59 19.22
CA ASN A 398 -24.80 -9.27 18.60
C ASN A 398 -23.47 -8.81 17.97
N TYR A 399 -22.37 -9.03 18.67
CA TYR A 399 -21.02 -8.71 18.16
C TYR A 399 -20.70 -9.48 16.87
N THR A 400 -20.87 -10.80 16.89
CA THR A 400 -20.61 -11.67 15.74
C THR A 400 -21.54 -11.39 14.57
N SER A 401 -22.81 -11.06 14.85
CA SER A 401 -23.79 -10.64 13.85
C SER A 401 -23.37 -9.34 13.15
N ASN A 402 -22.80 -8.39 13.89
CA ASN A 402 -22.27 -7.15 13.28
C ASN A 402 -21.06 -7.42 12.39
N ILE A 403 -20.17 -8.33 12.79
CA ILE A 403 -19.06 -8.75 11.92
C ILE A 403 -19.60 -9.39 10.64
N HIS A 404 -20.57 -10.29 10.78
CA HIS A 404 -21.19 -10.93 9.61
C HIS A 404 -21.84 -9.91 8.66
N LYS A 405 -22.54 -8.89 9.17
CA LYS A 405 -23.10 -7.82 8.34
C LYS A 405 -22.04 -7.08 7.51
N VAL A 406 -20.87 -6.84 8.08
CA VAL A 406 -19.75 -6.18 7.39
C VAL A 406 -19.11 -7.12 6.35
N LYS A 407 -19.09 -8.44 6.61
CA LYS A 407 -18.49 -9.48 5.77
C LYS A 407 -19.50 -10.27 4.94
N ASN A 408 -20.71 -9.75 4.74
CA ASN A 408 -21.90 -10.45 4.26
C ASN A 408 -21.67 -11.37 3.05
N GLU A 409 -20.93 -10.91 2.03
CA GLU A 409 -20.71 -11.67 0.79
C GLU A 409 -19.78 -12.88 0.94
N VAL A 410 -18.92 -12.88 1.97
CA VAL A 410 -17.86 -13.88 2.17
C VAL A 410 -18.02 -14.67 3.48
N SER A 411 -19.03 -14.39 4.28
CA SER A 411 -19.19 -15.03 5.59
C SER A 411 -20.53 -15.69 5.81
N ILE A 412 -20.52 -16.76 6.63
CA ILE A 412 -21.70 -17.35 7.24
C ILE A 412 -21.65 -17.12 8.77
N LEU A 413 -22.79 -16.92 9.39
CA LEU A 413 -22.94 -16.85 10.83
C LEU A 413 -23.68 -18.09 11.32
N CYS A 414 -23.09 -18.85 12.24
CA CYS A 414 -23.70 -20.07 12.77
C CYS A 414 -23.48 -20.25 14.27
N ALA A 415 -24.43 -20.90 14.90
CA ALA A 415 -24.28 -21.35 16.27
C ALA A 415 -23.22 -22.47 16.36
N ASP A 416 -22.50 -22.57 17.47
CA ASP A 416 -21.48 -23.57 17.69
C ASP A 416 -22.02 -25.02 17.57
N SER A 417 -23.22 -25.26 18.01
CA SER A 417 -23.92 -26.55 17.91
C SER A 417 -24.27 -26.90 16.45
N VAL A 418 -24.51 -25.90 15.60
CA VAL A 418 -24.74 -26.07 14.17
C VAL A 418 -23.40 -26.28 13.45
N ALA A 419 -22.38 -25.50 13.79
CA ALA A 419 -21.03 -25.61 13.25
C ALA A 419 -20.43 -27.02 13.41
N LEU A 420 -20.75 -27.72 14.49
CA LEU A 420 -20.33 -29.11 14.74
C LEU A 420 -20.89 -30.12 13.72
N LYS A 421 -21.96 -29.79 13.02
CA LYS A 421 -22.65 -30.64 12.05
C LYS A 421 -22.38 -30.23 10.59
N MET A 422 -21.69 -29.12 10.40
CA MET A 422 -21.36 -28.60 9.06
C MET A 422 -19.99 -29.06 8.60
N ASP A 423 -19.82 -29.21 7.30
CA ASP A 423 -18.49 -29.28 6.70
C ASP A 423 -17.92 -27.85 6.57
N LEU A 424 -16.96 -27.55 7.44
CA LEU A 424 -16.26 -26.26 7.48
C LEU A 424 -14.85 -26.37 6.89
N SER A 425 -14.51 -27.42 6.18
CA SER A 425 -13.18 -27.64 5.61
C SER A 425 -12.78 -26.59 4.57
N ASP A 426 -13.76 -25.95 3.92
CA ASP A 426 -13.52 -24.90 2.90
C ASP A 426 -13.56 -23.47 3.49
N TYR A 427 -13.75 -23.34 4.78
CA TYR A 427 -13.88 -22.05 5.48
C TYR A 427 -12.67 -21.75 6.36
N SER A 428 -12.26 -20.49 6.40
CA SER A 428 -11.55 -19.96 7.56
C SER A 428 -12.55 -19.69 8.67
N ILE A 429 -12.16 -19.93 9.92
CA ILE A 429 -13.07 -19.92 11.07
C ILE A 429 -12.78 -18.74 11.97
N MET A 430 -13.81 -18.05 12.44
CA MET A 430 -13.76 -17.06 13.51
C MET A 430 -14.64 -17.56 14.67
N ALA A 431 -14.03 -18.18 15.69
CA ALA A 431 -14.76 -18.74 16.81
C ALA A 431 -14.65 -17.85 18.05
N TYR A 432 -15.78 -17.52 18.64
CA TYR A 432 -15.92 -16.60 19.77
C TYR A 432 -16.49 -17.30 21.01
N GLY A 433 -16.07 -16.86 22.19
CA GLY A 433 -16.51 -17.39 23.48
C GLY A 433 -15.46 -18.28 24.11
N THR A 434 -15.70 -18.69 25.37
CA THR A 434 -14.80 -19.57 26.10
C THR A 434 -14.91 -21.03 25.62
N ILE A 435 -13.92 -21.85 25.97
CA ILE A 435 -13.97 -23.30 25.68
C ILE A 435 -15.22 -23.95 26.27
N GLU A 436 -15.69 -23.48 27.43
CA GLU A 436 -16.89 -23.99 28.12
C GLU A 436 -18.17 -23.49 27.41
N SER A 437 -18.19 -22.26 26.95
CA SER A 437 -19.38 -21.64 26.31
C SER A 437 -19.55 -21.95 24.83
N ASN A 438 -18.48 -22.34 24.14
CA ASN A 438 -18.50 -22.66 22.73
C ASN A 438 -18.20 -24.15 22.49
N LEU A 439 -19.21 -24.89 22.05
CA LEU A 439 -19.14 -26.34 21.85
C LEU A 439 -18.14 -26.70 20.71
N PHE A 440 -17.98 -25.84 19.73
CA PHE A 440 -17.00 -26.05 18.66
C PHE A 440 -15.57 -25.92 19.21
N LEU A 441 -15.25 -24.87 19.99
CA LEU A 441 -13.96 -24.72 20.63
C LEU A 441 -13.67 -25.86 21.60
N ASN A 442 -14.67 -26.30 22.34
CA ASN A 442 -14.56 -27.44 23.27
C ASN A 442 -14.16 -28.73 22.55
N LYS A 443 -14.78 -29.03 21.42
CA LYS A 443 -14.45 -30.21 20.58
C LYS A 443 -12.99 -30.24 20.14
N TYR A 444 -12.42 -29.10 19.78
CA TYR A 444 -11.09 -29.03 19.21
C TYR A 444 -10.00 -28.50 20.16
N LYS A 445 -10.29 -28.33 21.45
CA LYS A 445 -9.39 -27.74 22.45
C LYS A 445 -8.02 -28.42 22.58
N GLU A 446 -7.96 -29.74 22.32
CA GLU A 446 -6.71 -30.50 22.43
C GLU A 446 -5.74 -30.21 21.25
N ALA A 447 -6.23 -29.61 20.18
CA ALA A 447 -5.39 -29.14 19.06
C ALA A 447 -4.78 -27.76 19.31
N PHE A 448 -5.14 -27.06 20.39
CA PHE A 448 -4.65 -25.73 20.71
C PHE A 448 -3.27 -25.78 21.35
N PRO A 449 -2.34 -24.87 21.03
CA PRO A 449 -1.03 -24.77 21.66
C PRO A 449 -1.09 -24.11 23.05
N PHE A 450 -2.28 -23.98 23.63
CA PHE A 450 -2.54 -23.43 24.94
C PHE A 450 -3.63 -24.23 25.63
N LYS A 451 -3.61 -24.20 26.97
CA LYS A 451 -4.67 -24.80 27.79
C LYS A 451 -5.32 -23.73 28.68
N ILE A 452 -6.63 -23.81 28.83
CA ILE A 452 -7.39 -22.93 29.71
C ILE A 452 -7.98 -23.82 30.84
N SER A 453 -7.77 -23.42 32.09
CA SER A 453 -8.33 -24.08 33.25
C SER A 453 -8.70 -23.04 34.32
N GLY A 454 -9.99 -22.82 34.53
CA GLY A 454 -10.48 -21.76 35.42
C GLY A 454 -9.93 -20.39 35.04
N ASN A 455 -9.26 -19.74 35.99
CA ASN A 455 -8.62 -18.42 35.80
C ASN A 455 -7.17 -18.49 35.29
N THR A 456 -6.77 -19.60 34.67
CA THR A 456 -5.39 -19.82 34.23
C THR A 456 -5.36 -20.10 32.74
N ILE A 457 -4.46 -19.41 32.02
CA ILE A 457 -4.06 -19.74 30.66
C ILE A 457 -2.61 -20.22 30.69
N LEU A 458 -2.38 -21.42 30.18
CA LEU A 458 -1.07 -22.04 30.08
C LEU A 458 -0.63 -22.07 28.60
N THR A 459 0.43 -21.34 28.28
CA THR A 459 1.17 -21.36 27.03
C THR A 459 2.59 -21.87 27.32
N ASP A 460 3.64 -21.25 26.74
CA ASP A 460 5.02 -21.30 27.25
C ASP A 460 5.17 -20.61 28.59
N LYS A 461 4.15 -19.86 29.03
CA LYS A 461 4.04 -19.17 30.32
C LYS A 461 2.70 -19.51 30.98
N LYS A 462 2.68 -19.44 32.29
CA LYS A 462 1.45 -19.51 33.08
C LYS A 462 0.95 -18.09 33.32
N LEU A 463 -0.28 -17.79 32.89
CA LEU A 463 -0.96 -16.53 33.12
C LEU A 463 -2.16 -16.77 34.02
N GLU A 464 -2.29 -16.01 35.11
CA GLU A 464 -3.37 -16.11 36.07
C GLU A 464 -4.14 -14.80 36.20
N GLY A 465 -5.46 -14.85 36.22
CA GLY A 465 -6.30 -13.67 36.38
C GLY A 465 -7.77 -13.94 36.10
N SER A 466 -8.64 -13.13 36.69
CA SER A 466 -10.10 -13.24 36.52
C SER A 466 -10.65 -12.63 35.23
N LYS A 467 -9.81 -11.91 34.44
CA LYS A 467 -10.21 -11.24 33.22
C LYS A 467 -9.18 -11.48 32.10
N LEU A 468 -8.82 -12.74 31.90
CA LEU A 468 -7.91 -13.13 30.84
C LEU A 468 -8.68 -13.29 29.52
N ARG A 469 -8.01 -12.94 28.41
CA ARG A 469 -8.49 -13.16 27.07
C ARG A 469 -7.36 -13.70 26.20
N ILE A 470 -7.67 -14.67 25.37
CA ILE A 470 -6.78 -15.15 24.33
C ILE A 470 -7.37 -14.79 22.96
N ILE A 471 -6.52 -14.27 22.07
CA ILE A 471 -6.80 -14.19 20.66
C ILE A 471 -5.66 -14.92 19.97
N ALA A 472 -5.97 -16.08 19.41
CA ALA A 472 -4.99 -16.92 18.73
C ALA A 472 -5.42 -17.18 17.27
N CYS A 473 -4.43 -17.32 16.39
CA CYS A 473 -4.63 -17.73 15.03
C CYS A 473 -3.96 -19.07 14.79
N LEU A 474 -4.72 -20.06 14.35
CA LEU A 474 -4.35 -21.46 14.26
C LEU A 474 -4.80 -22.04 12.93
N PRO A 475 -4.27 -23.16 12.46
CA PRO A 475 -4.89 -23.92 11.39
C PRO A 475 -6.32 -24.37 11.74
N ASN A 476 -7.22 -24.35 10.76
CA ASN A 476 -8.55 -24.95 10.93
C ASN A 476 -8.41 -26.46 11.19
N PRO A 477 -8.97 -27.00 12.28
CA PRO A 477 -8.80 -28.40 12.66
C PRO A 477 -9.42 -29.39 11.65
N THR A 478 -10.28 -28.93 10.74
CA THR A 478 -10.89 -29.78 9.69
C THR A 478 -10.15 -29.68 8.37
N ASN A 479 -9.33 -28.64 8.17
CA ASN A 479 -8.46 -28.46 7.00
C ASN A 479 -7.31 -27.50 7.35
N ASN A 480 -6.13 -28.01 7.53
CA ASN A 480 -4.97 -27.25 7.95
C ASN A 480 -4.49 -26.17 6.92
N LYS A 481 -5.06 -26.14 5.72
CA LYS A 481 -4.82 -25.08 4.71
C LYS A 481 -5.67 -23.82 4.95
N LYS A 482 -6.66 -23.90 5.83
CA LYS A 482 -7.51 -22.76 6.24
C LYS A 482 -7.16 -22.33 7.66
N GLY A 483 -7.43 -21.07 7.97
CA GLY A 483 -7.14 -20.52 9.28
C GLY A 483 -8.31 -20.59 10.24
N MET A 484 -8.01 -20.60 11.54
CA MET A 484 -8.98 -20.43 12.59
C MET A 484 -8.52 -19.36 13.59
N MET A 485 -9.31 -18.32 13.76
CA MET A 485 -9.17 -17.36 14.86
C MET A 485 -9.99 -17.85 16.04
N VAL A 486 -9.32 -18.02 17.17
CA VAL A 486 -9.93 -18.28 18.49
C VAL A 486 -9.91 -16.96 19.26
N ASN A 487 -11.07 -16.56 19.78
CA ASN A 487 -11.24 -15.34 20.58
C ASN A 487 -12.05 -15.67 21.83
N THR A 488 -11.36 -15.97 22.91
CA THR A 488 -11.90 -16.49 24.17
C THR A 488 -11.53 -15.61 25.35
#